data_cb0e11008a15ca70343af1e9862fcbe2
#
_entry.id   cb0e11008a15ca70343af1e9862fcbe2
#
_cell.length_a   1.000
_cell.length_b   1.000
_cell.length_c   1.000
_cell.angle_alpha   90.00
_cell.angle_beta   90.00
_cell.angle_gamma   90.00
#
_symmetry.space_group_name_H-M   'P 1'
#
loop_
_entity.id
_entity.type
_entity.pdbx_description
1 polymer ?
#
loop_
_entity_poly.entity_id
_entity_poly.type
_entity_poly.pdbx_seq_one_letter_code
_entity_poly.pdbx_strand_id
1 'polypeptide(L)'
;MTEIDYYLVDVFTSLKYGGNQLAVFVDFKNEISTENMLNIARELNFPEITFIKENQYDKIFNVRIFTPEYEVPFAGHPSLGTAFIISKYLLPKPKKSIILNLKHSNITIDLTSINDIDKSYFIMEQAQPDFITTYKHQEIANGLGIQLEVLNIQKPIEEISTGLPYIIIPVINLEKINQVKLDSRKVIEFLTLNKKYKTNSLTGLSTSLFFITDETFDKSNSFNTRMFCIENGNLIEDAATGSANGCFLAYLLKNKSTEISAIVEQGFQMERKSYIHLDGKIENNKYSLKVGGQVVDVSKGKWKV
;
A
#
# COMPACT_ATOMS: atom_id res chain seq x y z
N MET A 1 24.95 17.02 19.00
CA MET A 1 23.75 16.66 18.25
C MET A 1 24.18 15.66 17.17
N THR A 2 23.58 14.50 17.19
CA THR A 2 23.83 13.48 16.18
C THR A 2 23.06 13.81 14.91
N GLU A 3 23.67 13.56 13.74
CA GLU A 3 23.03 13.76 12.45
C GLU A 3 22.83 12.41 11.76
N ILE A 4 21.61 12.15 11.31
CA ILE A 4 21.18 10.90 10.65
C ILE A 4 20.83 11.19 9.19
N ASP A 5 21.32 10.38 8.26
CA ASP A 5 20.92 10.47 6.87
C ASP A 5 19.46 10.12 6.69
N TYR A 6 18.73 10.95 5.92
CA TYR A 6 17.36 10.65 5.53
C TYR A 6 17.13 10.90 4.04
N TYR A 7 16.16 10.19 3.50
CA TYR A 7 15.72 10.29 2.11
C TYR A 7 14.21 10.41 2.06
N LEU A 8 13.71 11.29 1.18
CA LEU A 8 12.30 11.37 0.84
C LEU A 8 12.10 10.74 -0.54
N VAL A 9 11.16 9.83 -0.64
CA VAL A 9 10.82 9.15 -1.89
C VAL A 9 9.31 9.16 -2.11
N ASP A 10 8.91 9.06 -3.37
CA ASP A 10 7.55 8.79 -3.79
C ASP A 10 7.49 7.38 -4.38
N VAL A 11 6.61 6.54 -3.82
CA VAL A 11 6.48 5.12 -4.15
C VAL A 11 5.28 4.89 -5.08
N PHE A 12 5.38 3.93 -6.00
CA PHE A 12 4.41 3.65 -7.07
C PHE A 12 4.29 4.75 -8.12
N THR A 13 5.38 5.44 -8.39
CA THR A 13 5.46 6.47 -9.42
C THR A 13 6.86 6.58 -9.98
N SER A 14 6.97 7.08 -11.21
CA SER A 14 8.24 7.52 -11.83
C SER A 14 8.42 9.04 -11.81
N LEU A 15 7.41 9.77 -11.34
CA LEU A 15 7.39 11.23 -11.30
C LEU A 15 7.38 11.73 -9.87
N LYS A 16 8.24 12.71 -9.57
CA LYS A 16 8.22 13.40 -8.26
C LYS A 16 6.86 14.02 -8.01
N TYR A 17 6.47 14.00 -6.73
CA TYR A 17 5.21 14.57 -6.24
C TYR A 17 3.95 13.78 -6.64
N GLY A 18 4.12 12.58 -7.22
CA GLY A 18 3.08 11.56 -7.38
C GLY A 18 3.25 10.46 -6.32
N GLY A 19 2.58 9.33 -6.51
CA GLY A 19 2.77 8.15 -5.66
C GLY A 19 2.44 8.34 -4.18
N ASN A 20 2.89 7.41 -3.35
CA ASN A 20 2.77 7.48 -1.90
C ASN A 20 4.10 7.94 -1.27
N GLN A 21 4.01 8.91 -0.35
CA GLN A 21 5.16 9.54 0.29
C GLN A 21 5.80 8.60 1.31
N LEU A 22 7.13 8.61 1.35
CA LEU A 22 7.89 7.89 2.37
C LEU A 22 9.15 8.66 2.76
N ALA A 23 9.43 8.73 4.04
CA ALA A 23 10.74 9.09 4.55
C ALA A 23 11.49 7.85 5.05
N VAL A 24 12.74 7.69 4.62
CA VAL A 24 13.63 6.58 4.99
C VAL A 24 14.83 7.14 5.74
N PHE A 25 14.99 6.75 7.00
CA PHE A 25 16.11 7.14 7.86
C PHE A 25 17.13 6.00 7.96
N VAL A 26 18.43 6.34 7.88
CA VAL A 26 19.53 5.36 7.97
C VAL A 26 20.20 5.46 9.33
N ASP A 27 19.77 4.62 10.27
CA ASP A 27 20.21 4.63 11.67
C ASP A 27 20.98 3.34 12.04
N PHE A 28 22.05 3.06 11.33
CA PHE A 28 22.90 1.89 11.57
C PHE A 28 23.56 1.84 12.96
N LYS A 29 23.72 2.98 13.59
CA LYS A 29 24.32 3.07 14.93
C LYS A 29 23.31 2.97 16.06
N ASN A 30 22.04 2.84 15.76
CA ASN A 30 20.95 2.79 16.76
C ASN A 30 20.88 4.04 17.65
N GLU A 31 21.10 5.22 17.06
CA GLU A 31 21.16 6.49 17.78
C GLU A 31 19.77 7.09 18.04
N ILE A 32 18.73 6.64 17.30
CA ILE A 32 17.36 7.11 17.45
C ILE A 32 16.58 6.18 18.39
N SER A 33 16.07 6.71 19.50
CA SER A 33 15.17 5.99 20.40
C SER A 33 13.80 5.73 19.73
N THR A 34 13.05 4.73 20.22
CA THR A 34 11.68 4.45 19.73
C THR A 34 10.75 5.65 19.88
N GLU A 35 10.88 6.40 20.97
CA GLU A 35 10.11 7.63 21.19
C GLU A 35 10.42 8.69 20.13
N ASN A 36 11.71 8.92 19.84
CA ASN A 36 12.13 9.88 18.82
C ASN A 36 11.71 9.42 17.40
N MET A 37 11.73 8.12 17.11
CA MET A 37 11.19 7.60 15.85
C MET A 37 9.71 7.97 15.67
N LEU A 38 8.91 7.82 16.73
CA LEU A 38 7.49 8.18 16.71
C LEU A 38 7.30 9.71 16.62
N ASN A 39 8.13 10.50 17.30
CA ASN A 39 8.08 11.96 17.21
C ASN A 39 8.45 12.46 15.81
N ILE A 40 9.44 11.85 15.16
CA ILE A 40 9.80 12.13 13.76
C ILE A 40 8.64 11.79 12.82
N ALA A 41 7.96 10.65 13.06
CA ALA A 41 6.80 10.26 12.26
C ALA A 41 5.66 11.30 12.38
N ARG A 42 5.42 11.81 13.57
CA ARG A 42 4.42 12.88 13.83
C ARG A 42 4.81 14.21 13.20
N GLU A 43 6.10 14.57 13.27
CA GLU A 43 6.62 15.82 12.69
C GLU A 43 6.47 15.84 11.17
N LEU A 44 6.83 14.75 10.49
CA LEU A 44 6.71 14.62 9.03
C LEU A 44 5.26 14.43 8.58
N ASN A 45 4.44 13.79 9.41
CA ASN A 45 3.04 13.49 9.14
C ASN A 45 2.78 12.81 7.78
N PHE A 46 3.72 11.96 7.35
CA PHE A 46 3.53 11.05 6.23
C PHE A 46 2.72 9.82 6.68
N PRO A 47 2.05 9.10 5.76
CA PRO A 47 1.33 7.88 6.12
C PRO A 47 2.22 6.91 6.92
N GLU A 48 3.44 6.67 6.45
CA GLU A 48 4.47 5.93 7.19
C GLU A 48 5.86 6.52 6.94
N ILE A 49 6.76 6.20 7.86
CA ILE A 49 8.21 6.41 7.73
C ILE A 49 8.97 5.15 8.13
N THR A 50 10.20 4.99 7.65
CA THR A 50 11.03 3.82 7.96
C THR A 50 12.37 4.20 8.54
N PHE A 51 12.90 3.31 9.40
CA PHE A 51 14.23 3.40 9.98
C PHE A 51 15.00 2.11 9.67
N ILE A 52 16.08 2.22 8.91
CA ILE A 52 17.01 1.13 8.64
C ILE A 52 18.01 1.11 9.80
N LYS A 53 17.95 0.05 10.63
CA LYS A 53 18.70 -0.05 11.90
C LYS A 53 20.04 -0.76 11.74
N GLU A 54 20.11 -1.78 10.92
CA GLU A 54 21.28 -2.61 10.78
C GLU A 54 21.29 -3.30 9.42
N ASN A 55 22.49 -3.63 8.95
CA ASN A 55 22.71 -4.42 7.75
C ASN A 55 23.45 -5.71 8.13
N GLN A 56 22.78 -6.85 7.93
CA GLN A 56 23.40 -8.16 8.14
C GLN A 56 23.88 -8.74 6.81
N TYR A 57 25.21 -8.78 6.64
CA TYR A 57 25.85 -9.41 5.46
C TYR A 57 25.42 -8.85 4.09
N ASP A 58 25.13 -7.56 4.02
CA ASP A 58 24.67 -6.86 2.79
C ASP A 58 23.43 -7.45 2.09
N LYS A 59 22.66 -8.28 2.78
CA LYS A 59 21.47 -8.92 2.21
C LYS A 59 20.20 -8.70 3.02
N ILE A 60 20.32 -8.63 4.35
CA ILE A 60 19.20 -8.52 5.28
C ILE A 60 19.34 -7.21 6.04
N PHE A 61 18.33 -6.38 5.93
CA PHE A 61 18.28 -5.09 6.60
C PHE A 61 17.18 -5.10 7.66
N ASN A 62 17.55 -4.83 8.91
CA ASN A 62 16.60 -4.64 9.98
C ASN A 62 15.89 -3.29 9.79
N VAL A 63 14.57 -3.31 9.64
CA VAL A 63 13.78 -2.12 9.35
C VAL A 63 12.60 -2.01 10.32
N ARG A 64 12.38 -0.81 10.83
CA ARG A 64 11.22 -0.46 11.64
C ARG A 64 10.35 0.53 10.87
N ILE A 65 9.03 0.39 10.97
CA ILE A 65 8.04 1.19 10.25
C ILE A 65 7.13 1.87 11.26
N PHE A 66 6.92 3.16 11.09
CA PHE A 66 6.09 3.98 11.99
C PHE A 66 5.06 4.77 11.19
N THR A 67 3.83 4.76 11.68
CA THR A 67 2.82 5.78 11.39
C THR A 67 2.97 6.93 12.40
N PRO A 68 2.28 8.06 12.25
CA PRO A 68 2.24 9.10 13.28
C PRO A 68 1.69 8.61 14.63
N GLU A 69 1.00 7.47 14.69
CA GLU A 69 0.36 6.94 15.89
C GLU A 69 1.21 5.89 16.61
N TYR A 70 1.76 4.92 15.88
CA TYR A 70 2.45 3.76 16.45
C TYR A 70 3.35 3.07 15.44
N GLU A 71 4.16 2.13 15.95
CA GLU A 71 4.97 1.24 15.13
C GLU A 71 4.12 0.13 14.52
N VAL A 72 4.14 0.00 13.20
CA VAL A 72 3.44 -1.08 12.49
C VAL A 72 4.37 -2.26 12.17
N PRO A 73 3.88 -3.50 12.23
CA PRO A 73 4.69 -4.68 11.97
C PRO A 73 5.05 -4.86 10.49
N PHE A 74 4.28 -4.26 9.60
CA PHE A 74 4.42 -4.37 8.15
C PHE A 74 3.67 -3.24 7.45
N ALA A 75 4.23 -2.74 6.34
CA ALA A 75 3.53 -1.88 5.39
C ALA A 75 4.14 -2.06 3.98
N GLY A 76 3.29 -2.04 2.95
CA GLY A 76 3.68 -2.38 1.58
C GLY A 76 4.58 -1.33 0.92
N HIS A 77 4.06 -0.10 0.70
CA HIS A 77 4.84 0.95 0.05
C HIS A 77 6.11 1.34 0.82
N PRO A 78 6.14 1.37 2.17
CA PRO A 78 7.36 1.62 2.91
C PRO A 78 8.46 0.58 2.65
N SER A 79 8.09 -0.69 2.47
CA SER A 79 9.03 -1.75 2.14
C SER A 79 9.66 -1.55 0.76
N LEU A 80 8.87 -1.18 -0.25
CA LEU A 80 9.38 -0.93 -1.62
C LEU A 80 10.30 0.29 -1.66
N GLY A 81 9.91 1.41 -1.03
CA GLY A 81 10.71 2.63 -0.99
C GLY A 81 12.01 2.45 -0.19
N THR A 82 11.97 1.69 0.91
CA THR A 82 13.18 1.34 1.67
C THR A 82 14.13 0.48 0.84
N ALA A 83 13.63 -0.53 0.12
CA ALA A 83 14.43 -1.35 -0.77
C ALA A 83 15.08 -0.54 -1.91
N PHE A 84 14.39 0.47 -2.45
CA PHE A 84 14.96 1.41 -3.42
C PHE A 84 16.15 2.19 -2.82
N ILE A 85 16.00 2.76 -1.62
CA ILE A 85 17.09 3.51 -0.96
C ILE A 85 18.27 2.59 -0.67
N ILE A 86 18.04 1.38 -0.17
CA ILE A 86 19.09 0.38 0.04
C ILE A 86 19.82 0.07 -1.25
N SER A 87 19.10 -0.20 -2.34
CA SER A 87 19.68 -0.57 -3.64
C SER A 87 20.47 0.56 -4.27
N LYS A 88 19.99 1.80 -4.15
CA LYS A 88 20.59 2.96 -4.82
C LYS A 88 21.76 3.57 -4.05
N TYR A 89 21.66 3.61 -2.69
CA TYR A 89 22.57 4.42 -1.89
C TYR A 89 23.40 3.64 -0.84
N LEU A 90 22.95 2.47 -0.42
CA LEU A 90 23.56 1.77 0.71
C LEU A 90 24.35 0.52 0.30
N LEU A 91 24.03 -0.09 -0.82
CA LEU A 91 24.78 -1.24 -1.33
C LEU A 91 25.91 -0.79 -2.27
N PRO A 92 27.11 -1.40 -2.14
CA PRO A 92 28.22 -1.14 -3.07
C PRO A 92 27.90 -1.58 -4.50
N LYS A 93 27.05 -2.60 -4.65
CA LYS A 93 26.51 -3.08 -5.95
C LYS A 93 25.04 -3.48 -5.75
N PRO A 94 24.14 -3.04 -6.64
CA PRO A 94 22.74 -3.45 -6.60
C PRO A 94 22.58 -4.98 -6.68
N LYS A 95 21.56 -5.50 -6.03
CA LYS A 95 21.21 -6.92 -6.01
C LYS A 95 19.82 -7.14 -6.61
N LYS A 96 19.56 -8.34 -7.15
CA LYS A 96 18.25 -8.68 -7.74
C LYS A 96 17.12 -8.73 -6.70
N SER A 97 17.48 -8.94 -5.43
CA SER A 97 16.51 -8.95 -4.33
C SER A 97 17.12 -8.37 -3.06
N ILE A 98 16.28 -7.71 -2.28
CA ILE A 98 16.57 -7.15 -0.94
C ILE A 98 15.65 -7.84 0.05
N ILE A 99 16.20 -8.24 1.19
CA ILE A 99 15.43 -8.81 2.29
C ILE A 99 15.34 -7.77 3.42
N LEU A 100 14.12 -7.40 3.77
CA LEU A 100 13.82 -6.57 4.93
C LEU A 100 13.37 -7.47 6.08
N ASN A 101 14.12 -7.42 7.19
CA ASN A 101 13.71 -8.06 8.44
C ASN A 101 12.85 -7.05 9.21
N LEU A 102 11.55 -7.29 9.20
CA LEU A 102 10.54 -6.52 9.92
C LEU A 102 10.21 -7.20 11.24
N LYS A 103 9.43 -6.55 12.07
CA LYS A 103 9.11 -6.98 13.45
C LYS A 103 8.63 -8.45 13.56
N HIS A 104 7.89 -8.96 12.58
CA HIS A 104 7.28 -10.29 12.62
C HIS A 104 7.59 -11.18 11.41
N SER A 105 8.30 -10.65 10.40
CA SER A 105 8.55 -11.39 9.16
C SER A 105 9.72 -10.83 8.36
N ASN A 106 10.32 -11.68 7.55
CA ASN A 106 11.22 -11.26 6.49
C ASN A 106 10.42 -11.07 5.21
N ILE A 107 10.61 -9.92 4.57
CA ILE A 107 9.98 -9.57 3.31
C ILE A 107 11.07 -9.47 2.24
N THR A 108 10.87 -10.20 1.15
CA THR A 108 11.74 -10.11 -0.02
C THR A 108 11.15 -9.13 -1.04
N ILE A 109 11.97 -8.21 -1.47
CA ILE A 109 11.64 -7.26 -2.54
C ILE A 109 12.54 -7.56 -3.74
N ASP A 110 11.94 -7.95 -4.86
CA ASP A 110 12.64 -8.23 -6.10
C ASP A 110 12.71 -6.98 -6.99
N LEU A 111 13.83 -6.85 -7.70
CA LEU A 111 14.09 -5.76 -8.65
C LEU A 111 14.06 -6.29 -10.09
N THR A 112 13.37 -5.61 -10.97
CA THR A 112 13.33 -5.97 -12.41
C THR A 112 14.63 -5.61 -13.14
N SER A 113 15.37 -4.60 -12.65
CA SER A 113 16.66 -4.18 -13.21
C SER A 113 17.62 -3.82 -12.08
N ILE A 114 18.86 -4.27 -12.19
CA ILE A 114 19.98 -3.85 -11.34
C ILE A 114 20.93 -2.86 -12.04
N ASN A 115 20.78 -2.66 -13.34
CA ASN A 115 21.62 -1.78 -14.13
C ASN A 115 21.14 -0.32 -14.12
N ASP A 116 19.83 -0.13 -13.90
CA ASP A 116 19.20 1.19 -13.82
C ASP A 116 18.14 1.13 -12.71
N ILE A 117 18.54 1.50 -11.50
CA ILE A 117 17.70 1.44 -10.31
C ILE A 117 16.52 2.41 -10.40
N ASP A 118 16.72 3.56 -11.04
CA ASP A 118 15.69 4.60 -11.19
C ASP A 118 14.53 4.16 -12.12
N LYS A 119 14.79 3.19 -13.01
CA LYS A 119 13.78 2.59 -13.88
C LYS A 119 13.33 1.21 -13.44
N SER A 120 13.90 0.69 -12.36
CA SER A 120 13.52 -0.61 -11.83
C SER A 120 12.12 -0.58 -11.21
N TYR A 121 11.37 -1.67 -11.39
CA TYR A 121 10.21 -1.96 -10.56
C TYR A 121 10.65 -2.75 -9.35
N PHE A 122 10.15 -2.36 -8.20
CA PHE A 122 10.31 -3.04 -6.93
C PHE A 122 9.05 -3.85 -6.70
N ILE A 123 9.19 -5.16 -6.53
CA ILE A 123 8.07 -6.11 -6.55
C ILE A 123 8.10 -6.92 -5.26
N MET A 124 6.93 -7.04 -4.63
CA MET A 124 6.72 -7.85 -3.44
C MET A 124 5.63 -8.89 -3.68
N GLU A 125 5.88 -10.13 -3.26
CA GLU A 125 4.86 -11.16 -3.23
C GLU A 125 3.98 -10.99 -2.00
N GLN A 126 2.66 -11.12 -2.19
CA GLN A 126 1.66 -11.02 -1.13
C GLN A 126 1.36 -12.41 -0.54
N ALA A 127 0.82 -12.45 0.67
CA ALA A 127 0.37 -13.68 1.29
C ALA A 127 -0.82 -14.30 0.51
N GLN A 128 -1.12 -15.58 0.79
CA GLN A 128 -2.30 -16.24 0.25
C GLN A 128 -3.57 -15.48 0.68
N PRO A 129 -4.54 -15.32 -0.23
CA PRO A 129 -5.74 -14.56 0.07
C PRO A 129 -6.71 -15.36 0.94
N ASP A 130 -7.32 -14.67 1.89
CA ASP A 130 -8.51 -15.13 2.61
C ASP A 130 -9.74 -14.38 2.06
N PHE A 131 -10.70 -15.12 1.51
CA PHE A 131 -11.97 -14.59 1.03
C PHE A 131 -13.00 -14.65 2.16
N ILE A 132 -13.15 -13.51 2.87
CA ILE A 132 -13.83 -13.45 4.16
C ILE A 132 -15.35 -13.49 4.01
N THR A 133 -15.93 -12.59 3.20
CA THR A 133 -17.39 -12.52 2.99
C THR A 133 -17.73 -11.75 1.71
N THR A 134 -18.99 -11.84 1.30
CA THR A 134 -19.59 -11.07 0.21
C THR A 134 -20.68 -10.15 0.75
N TYR A 135 -20.87 -9.00 0.12
CA TYR A 135 -21.88 -8.01 0.49
C TYR A 135 -22.90 -7.83 -0.62
N LYS A 136 -24.15 -7.53 -0.24
CA LYS A 136 -25.16 -7.10 -1.20
C LYS A 136 -24.92 -5.64 -1.60
N HIS A 137 -25.10 -5.30 -2.86
CA HIS A 137 -24.92 -3.93 -3.36
C HIS A 137 -25.77 -2.91 -2.60
N GLN A 138 -27.04 -3.27 -2.29
CA GLN A 138 -27.94 -2.40 -1.52
C GLN A 138 -27.44 -2.17 -0.09
N GLU A 139 -26.81 -3.18 0.53
CA GLU A 139 -26.21 -3.07 1.87
C GLU A 139 -25.07 -2.08 1.86
N ILE A 140 -24.15 -2.18 0.89
CA ILE A 140 -23.04 -1.24 0.71
C ILE A 140 -23.56 0.17 0.39
N ALA A 141 -24.50 0.31 -0.55
CA ALA A 141 -25.07 1.59 -0.92
C ALA A 141 -25.67 2.31 0.31
N ASN A 142 -26.52 1.61 1.07
CA ASN A 142 -27.14 2.15 2.28
C ASN A 142 -26.11 2.46 3.38
N GLY A 143 -25.22 1.51 3.65
CA GLY A 143 -24.24 1.62 4.74
C GLY A 143 -23.23 2.74 4.52
N LEU A 144 -22.77 2.92 3.30
CA LEU A 144 -21.82 3.98 2.97
C LEU A 144 -22.50 5.31 2.57
N GLY A 145 -23.82 5.31 2.40
CA GLY A 145 -24.59 6.49 2.00
C GLY A 145 -24.31 6.94 0.55
N ILE A 146 -24.04 5.98 -0.34
CA ILE A 146 -23.86 6.21 -1.77
C ILE A 146 -25.07 5.69 -2.55
N GLN A 147 -25.29 6.22 -3.75
CA GLN A 147 -26.38 5.77 -4.60
C GLN A 147 -26.09 4.41 -5.22
N LEU A 148 -27.10 3.53 -5.33
CA LEU A 148 -26.94 2.18 -5.88
C LEU A 148 -26.39 2.21 -7.33
N GLU A 149 -26.76 3.23 -8.11
CA GLU A 149 -26.36 3.44 -9.50
C GLU A 149 -24.86 3.75 -9.67
N VAL A 150 -24.17 4.06 -8.57
CA VAL A 150 -22.70 4.20 -8.55
C VAL A 150 -22.02 2.83 -8.67
N LEU A 151 -22.64 1.79 -8.12
CA LEU A 151 -22.09 0.46 -8.04
C LEU A 151 -22.28 -0.34 -9.33
N ASN A 152 -21.29 -1.14 -9.68
CA ASN A 152 -21.39 -2.10 -10.78
C ASN A 152 -22.05 -3.38 -10.27
N ILE A 153 -23.38 -3.49 -10.43
CA ILE A 153 -24.17 -4.62 -9.94
C ILE A 153 -23.88 -5.97 -10.62
N GLN A 154 -23.11 -5.97 -11.71
CA GLN A 154 -22.70 -7.19 -12.42
C GLN A 154 -21.47 -7.85 -11.79
N LYS A 155 -20.79 -7.18 -10.87
CA LYS A 155 -19.59 -7.68 -10.21
C LYS A 155 -19.84 -7.85 -8.70
N PRO A 156 -19.33 -8.93 -8.07
CA PRO A 156 -19.53 -9.14 -6.64
C PRO A 156 -18.75 -8.10 -5.82
N ILE A 157 -19.30 -7.77 -4.65
CA ILE A 157 -18.59 -7.00 -3.61
C ILE A 157 -18.06 -8.00 -2.59
N GLU A 158 -16.74 -8.08 -2.42
CA GLU A 158 -16.10 -9.08 -1.59
C GLU A 158 -15.09 -8.47 -0.63
N GLU A 159 -15.06 -8.99 0.59
CA GLU A 159 -14.02 -8.69 1.55
C GLU A 159 -12.92 -9.74 1.45
N ILE A 160 -11.69 -9.29 1.19
CA ILE A 160 -10.52 -10.13 0.96
C ILE A 160 -9.37 -9.61 1.83
N SER A 161 -8.55 -10.52 2.34
CA SER A 161 -7.33 -10.19 3.09
C SER A 161 -6.15 -10.97 2.55
N THR A 162 -5.03 -10.28 2.33
CA THR A 162 -3.70 -10.87 2.18
C THR A 162 -2.79 -10.49 3.34
N GLY A 163 -3.41 -10.26 4.52
CA GLY A 163 -2.80 -9.75 5.75
C GLY A 163 -3.59 -8.60 6.36
N LEU A 164 -4.09 -7.68 5.52
CA LEU A 164 -5.02 -6.61 5.88
C LEU A 164 -6.32 -6.77 5.08
N PRO A 165 -7.50 -6.60 5.71
CA PRO A 165 -8.78 -6.81 5.05
C PRO A 165 -9.25 -5.57 4.28
N TYR A 166 -9.75 -5.79 3.04
CA TYR A 166 -10.31 -4.76 2.18
C TYR A 166 -11.65 -5.23 1.60
N ILE A 167 -12.65 -4.36 1.61
CA ILE A 167 -13.89 -4.55 0.86
C ILE A 167 -13.66 -4.01 -0.55
N ILE A 168 -13.62 -4.90 -1.53
CA ILE A 168 -13.48 -4.55 -2.95
C ILE A 168 -14.87 -4.17 -3.48
N ILE A 169 -15.02 -2.92 -3.90
CA ILE A 169 -16.30 -2.31 -4.28
C ILE A 169 -16.27 -1.88 -5.76
N PRO A 170 -16.81 -2.68 -6.68
CA PRO A 170 -16.86 -2.32 -8.08
C PRO A 170 -17.80 -1.14 -8.35
N VAL A 171 -17.28 -0.14 -9.08
CA VAL A 171 -17.98 1.07 -9.53
C VAL A 171 -18.18 1.01 -11.04
N ILE A 172 -19.27 1.56 -11.53
CA ILE A 172 -19.71 1.38 -12.93
C ILE A 172 -18.75 2.00 -13.95
N ASN A 173 -18.15 3.17 -13.66
CA ASN A 173 -17.24 3.88 -14.56
C ASN A 173 -16.36 4.90 -13.84
N LEU A 174 -15.45 5.53 -14.59
CA LEU A 174 -14.50 6.52 -14.09
C LEU A 174 -15.20 7.79 -13.58
N GLU A 175 -16.27 8.23 -14.22
CA GLU A 175 -17.05 9.39 -13.77
C GLU A 175 -17.60 9.17 -12.36
N LYS A 176 -18.20 7.99 -12.14
CA LYS A 176 -18.84 7.67 -10.86
C LYS A 176 -17.81 7.44 -9.73
N ILE A 177 -16.67 6.80 -10.00
CA ILE A 177 -15.63 6.63 -8.97
C ILE A 177 -15.04 7.99 -8.56
N ASN A 178 -14.90 8.95 -9.49
CA ASN A 178 -14.46 10.31 -9.19
C ASN A 178 -15.46 11.08 -8.29
N GLN A 179 -16.74 10.76 -8.38
CA GLN A 179 -17.81 11.39 -7.59
C GLN A 179 -18.00 10.75 -6.20
N VAL A 180 -17.35 9.61 -5.90
CA VAL A 180 -17.48 8.97 -4.59
C VAL A 180 -17.03 9.93 -3.49
N LYS A 181 -17.96 10.27 -2.61
CA LYS A 181 -17.75 11.05 -1.40
C LYS A 181 -18.36 10.28 -0.24
N LEU A 182 -17.57 10.01 0.77
CA LEU A 182 -17.97 9.23 1.93
C LEU A 182 -18.07 10.13 3.17
N ASP A 183 -19.05 9.85 4.02
CA ASP A 183 -19.14 10.46 5.35
C ASP A 183 -18.46 9.55 6.37
N SER A 184 -17.51 10.11 7.13
CA SER A 184 -16.72 9.37 8.14
C SER A 184 -17.62 8.64 9.16
N ARG A 185 -18.71 9.28 9.61
CA ARG A 185 -19.62 8.69 10.60
C ARG A 185 -20.37 7.50 10.04
N LYS A 186 -20.87 7.61 8.80
CA LYS A 186 -21.57 6.49 8.13
C LYS A 186 -20.64 5.30 7.91
N VAL A 187 -19.40 5.55 7.48
CA VAL A 187 -18.41 4.49 7.31
C VAL A 187 -18.10 3.80 8.63
N ILE A 188 -17.88 4.56 9.71
CA ILE A 188 -17.62 4.01 11.05
C ILE A 188 -18.83 3.21 11.54
N GLU A 189 -20.04 3.73 11.37
CA GLU A 189 -21.29 3.04 11.74
C GLU A 189 -21.43 1.72 10.96
N PHE A 190 -21.26 1.75 9.64
CA PHE A 190 -21.30 0.55 8.79
C PHE A 190 -20.28 -0.50 9.24
N LEU A 191 -19.02 -0.09 9.44
CA LEU A 191 -17.95 -1.01 9.88
C LEU A 191 -18.23 -1.56 11.30
N THR A 192 -18.80 -0.75 12.19
CA THR A 192 -19.15 -1.17 13.56
C THR A 192 -20.27 -2.19 13.55
N LEU A 193 -21.36 -1.94 12.82
CA LEU A 193 -22.50 -2.85 12.69
C LEU A 193 -22.08 -4.21 12.11
N ASN A 194 -21.11 -4.20 11.19
CA ASN A 194 -20.56 -5.40 10.57
C ASN A 194 -19.40 -6.04 11.35
N LYS A 195 -19.05 -5.52 12.54
CA LYS A 195 -17.90 -5.97 13.37
C LYS A 195 -16.55 -5.86 12.65
N LYS A 196 -16.39 -4.84 11.81
CA LYS A 196 -15.21 -4.56 10.99
C LYS A 196 -14.44 -3.30 11.42
N TYR A 197 -14.92 -2.61 12.44
CA TYR A 197 -14.26 -1.44 13.03
C TYR A 197 -13.43 -1.87 14.24
N LYS A 198 -12.15 -1.50 14.26
CA LYS A 198 -11.17 -1.85 15.33
C LYS A 198 -11.31 -3.31 15.75
N THR A 199 -11.09 -4.21 14.82
CA THR A 199 -11.28 -5.65 15.01
C THR A 199 -10.34 -6.22 16.08
N ASN A 200 -10.73 -7.35 16.69
CA ASN A 200 -9.86 -8.12 17.60
C ASN A 200 -8.79 -8.94 16.84
N SER A 201 -8.50 -8.59 15.58
CA SER A 201 -7.42 -9.21 14.81
C SER A 201 -6.05 -8.82 15.38
N LEU A 202 -4.99 -9.52 14.98
CA LEU A 202 -3.61 -9.23 15.38
C LEU A 202 -3.21 -7.76 15.08
N THR A 203 -3.80 -7.15 14.06
CA THR A 203 -3.51 -5.77 13.68
C THR A 203 -4.34 -4.74 14.46
N GLY A 204 -5.51 -5.14 15.00
CA GLY A 204 -6.46 -4.22 15.65
C GLY A 204 -7.08 -3.18 14.71
N LEU A 205 -6.81 -3.28 13.39
CA LEU A 205 -7.21 -2.30 12.39
C LEU A 205 -8.65 -2.55 11.90
N SER A 206 -9.26 -1.49 11.41
CA SER A 206 -10.55 -1.58 10.73
C SER A 206 -10.37 -2.10 9.31
N THR A 207 -11.39 -2.78 8.77
CA THR A 207 -11.43 -3.11 7.35
C THR A 207 -11.52 -1.83 6.53
N SER A 208 -10.74 -1.75 5.46
CA SER A 208 -10.72 -0.59 4.56
C SER A 208 -11.59 -0.80 3.33
N LEU A 209 -11.96 0.29 2.66
CA LEU A 209 -12.82 0.30 1.48
C LEU A 209 -11.96 0.53 0.23
N PHE A 210 -12.09 -0.34 -0.78
CA PHE A 210 -11.35 -0.26 -2.01
C PHE A 210 -12.28 -0.22 -3.22
N PHE A 211 -12.54 0.98 -3.73
CA PHE A 211 -13.37 1.21 -4.89
C PHE A 211 -12.57 0.97 -6.16
N ILE A 212 -13.16 0.27 -7.14
CA ILE A 212 -12.50 -0.10 -8.39
C ILE A 212 -13.40 0.14 -9.59
N THR A 213 -12.80 0.52 -10.74
CA THR A 213 -13.45 0.53 -12.04
C THR A 213 -12.51 0.06 -13.14
N ASP A 214 -13.06 -0.51 -14.23
CA ASP A 214 -12.29 -0.92 -15.41
C ASP A 214 -11.97 0.27 -16.34
N GLU A 215 -12.48 1.46 -16.06
CA GLU A 215 -12.17 2.67 -16.81
C GLU A 215 -11.00 3.42 -16.15
N THR A 216 -10.16 4.02 -16.97
CA THR A 216 -8.89 4.65 -16.57
C THR A 216 -8.74 6.04 -17.19
N PHE A 217 -7.91 6.88 -16.56
CA PHE A 217 -7.51 8.17 -17.15
C PHE A 217 -6.59 7.96 -18.35
N ASP A 218 -5.64 7.04 -18.25
CA ASP A 218 -4.80 6.61 -19.35
C ASP A 218 -5.27 5.23 -19.84
N LYS A 219 -5.70 5.17 -21.10
CA LYS A 219 -6.25 3.94 -21.73
C LYS A 219 -5.23 2.80 -21.84
N SER A 220 -3.94 3.06 -21.64
CA SER A 220 -2.91 2.02 -21.54
C SER A 220 -2.93 1.28 -20.21
N ASN A 221 -3.58 1.82 -19.18
CA ASN A 221 -3.77 1.21 -17.88
C ASN A 221 -5.04 0.34 -17.85
N SER A 222 -5.19 -0.47 -16.82
CA SER A 222 -6.23 -1.50 -16.76
C SER A 222 -7.39 -1.15 -15.83
N PHE A 223 -7.12 -0.45 -14.73
CA PHE A 223 -8.09 -0.13 -13.68
C PHE A 223 -7.79 1.22 -13.05
N ASN A 224 -8.84 1.90 -12.56
CA ASN A 224 -8.70 3.04 -11.66
C ASN A 224 -9.30 2.70 -10.32
N THR A 225 -8.66 3.12 -9.24
CA THR A 225 -9.03 2.74 -7.88
C THR A 225 -8.92 3.90 -6.90
N ARG A 226 -9.72 3.81 -5.81
CA ARG A 226 -9.61 4.71 -4.65
C ARG A 226 -9.69 3.89 -3.37
N MET A 227 -8.79 4.14 -2.43
CA MET A 227 -8.75 3.45 -1.14
C MET A 227 -9.09 4.43 -0.01
N PHE A 228 -9.99 4.00 0.86
CA PHE A 228 -10.35 4.76 2.05
C PHE A 228 -10.20 3.88 3.30
N CYS A 229 -9.57 4.43 4.32
CA CYS A 229 -9.43 3.79 5.64
C CYS A 229 -9.85 4.75 6.77
N ILE A 230 -10.01 4.20 7.97
CA ILE A 230 -10.25 4.99 9.17
C ILE A 230 -8.98 5.04 9.99
N GLU A 231 -8.44 6.23 10.16
CA GLU A 231 -7.29 6.53 11.04
C GLU A 231 -7.69 7.62 12.05
N ASN A 232 -7.38 7.42 13.32
CA ASN A 232 -7.75 8.35 14.40
C ASN A 232 -9.25 8.73 14.41
N GLY A 233 -10.13 7.80 13.98
CA GLY A 233 -11.57 8.09 13.87
C GLY A 233 -11.95 8.99 12.67
N ASN A 234 -11.01 9.31 11.80
CA ASN A 234 -11.23 10.07 10.58
C ASN A 234 -11.13 9.19 9.34
N LEU A 235 -11.93 9.50 8.34
CA LEU A 235 -11.84 8.87 7.04
C LEU A 235 -10.67 9.51 6.26
N ILE A 236 -9.73 8.70 5.83
CA ILE A 236 -8.55 9.09 5.05
C ILE A 236 -8.60 8.38 3.69
N GLU A 237 -8.27 9.10 2.63
CA GLU A 237 -7.97 8.51 1.33
C GLU A 237 -6.46 8.31 1.19
N ASP A 238 -6.02 7.13 0.75
CA ASP A 238 -4.60 6.82 0.54
C ASP A 238 -4.23 6.88 -0.95
N ALA A 239 -3.08 7.48 -1.24
CA ALA A 239 -2.63 7.75 -2.61
C ALA A 239 -2.19 6.48 -3.37
N ALA A 240 -1.66 5.47 -2.69
CA ALA A 240 -1.25 4.20 -3.30
C ALA A 240 -1.08 3.10 -2.25
N THR A 241 -1.89 2.04 -2.36
CA THR A 241 -2.01 1.00 -1.35
C THR A 241 -1.64 -0.38 -1.91
N GLY A 242 -0.41 -0.82 -1.69
CA GLY A 242 0.07 -2.10 -2.18
C GLY A 242 -0.74 -3.30 -1.68
N SER A 243 -1.10 -3.33 -0.38
CA SER A 243 -1.87 -4.43 0.23
C SER A 243 -3.31 -4.51 -0.29
N ALA A 244 -3.99 -3.38 -0.52
CA ALA A 244 -5.31 -3.36 -1.15
C ALA A 244 -5.26 -3.89 -2.59
N ASN A 245 -4.22 -3.52 -3.33
CA ASN A 245 -3.98 -4.01 -4.68
C ASN A 245 -3.64 -5.50 -4.72
N GLY A 246 -3.01 -6.05 -3.67
CA GLY A 246 -2.85 -7.50 -3.50
C GLY A 246 -4.18 -8.24 -3.34
N CYS A 247 -5.08 -7.71 -2.51
CA CYS A 247 -6.45 -8.23 -2.38
C CYS A 247 -7.25 -8.08 -3.69
N PHE A 248 -7.09 -6.97 -4.40
CA PHE A 248 -7.71 -6.74 -5.69
C PHE A 248 -7.19 -7.71 -6.76
N LEU A 249 -5.89 -8.01 -6.78
CA LEU A 249 -5.33 -9.02 -7.67
C LEU A 249 -5.95 -10.41 -7.41
N ALA A 250 -6.11 -10.79 -6.13
CA ALA A 250 -6.79 -12.03 -5.77
C ALA A 250 -8.27 -12.04 -6.22
N TYR A 251 -8.96 -10.90 -6.07
CA TYR A 251 -10.31 -10.71 -6.58
C TYR A 251 -10.40 -10.92 -8.10
N LEU A 252 -9.48 -10.34 -8.87
CA LEU A 252 -9.43 -10.47 -10.32
C LEU A 252 -9.14 -11.92 -10.74
N LEU A 253 -8.21 -12.58 -10.08
CA LEU A 253 -7.87 -13.98 -10.35
C LEU A 253 -9.05 -14.93 -10.08
N LYS A 254 -9.85 -14.65 -9.07
CA LYS A 254 -11.04 -15.44 -8.76
C LYS A 254 -12.19 -15.18 -9.72
N ASN A 255 -12.43 -13.91 -10.11
CA ASN A 255 -13.68 -13.50 -10.77
C ASN A 255 -13.51 -13.18 -12.26
N LYS A 256 -12.28 -13.03 -12.80
CA LYS A 256 -12.04 -12.60 -14.18
C LYS A 256 -11.19 -13.57 -14.99
N SER A 257 -10.02 -13.96 -14.49
CA SER A 257 -9.06 -14.82 -15.21
C SER A 257 -8.11 -15.50 -14.23
N THR A 258 -7.62 -16.68 -14.56
CA THR A 258 -6.61 -17.39 -13.76
C THR A 258 -5.20 -16.84 -13.89
N GLU A 259 -4.98 -15.88 -14.78
CA GLU A 259 -3.74 -15.14 -14.95
C GLU A 259 -4.05 -13.67 -15.22
N ILE A 260 -3.39 -12.76 -14.52
CA ILE A 260 -3.57 -11.30 -14.59
C ILE A 260 -2.20 -10.63 -14.67
N SER A 261 -2.06 -9.73 -15.64
CA SER A 261 -1.01 -8.71 -15.66
C SER A 261 -1.69 -7.38 -15.93
N ALA A 262 -1.56 -6.40 -15.02
CA ALA A 262 -2.34 -5.17 -15.06
C ALA A 262 -1.59 -3.99 -14.45
N ILE A 263 -1.93 -2.78 -14.91
CA ILE A 263 -1.50 -1.53 -14.29
C ILE A 263 -2.74 -0.86 -13.69
N VAL A 264 -2.65 -0.52 -12.42
CA VAL A 264 -3.72 0.12 -11.65
C VAL A 264 -3.36 1.57 -11.38
N GLU A 265 -4.26 2.49 -11.72
CA GLU A 265 -4.21 3.89 -11.31
C GLU A 265 -4.82 4.05 -9.92
N GLN A 266 -4.12 4.75 -9.02
CA GLN A 266 -4.65 5.17 -7.72
C GLN A 266 -4.17 6.58 -7.40
N GLY A 267 -4.88 7.32 -6.54
CA GLY A 267 -4.47 8.64 -6.07
C GLY A 267 -4.62 9.78 -7.09
N PHE A 268 -5.20 9.53 -8.25
CA PHE A 268 -5.42 10.55 -9.28
C PHE A 268 -6.33 11.68 -8.77
N GLN A 269 -7.33 11.33 -7.97
CA GLN A 269 -8.26 12.27 -7.36
C GLN A 269 -7.61 13.13 -6.24
N MET A 270 -6.45 12.69 -5.75
CA MET A 270 -5.62 13.38 -4.77
C MET A 270 -4.48 14.18 -5.42
N GLU A 271 -4.41 14.22 -6.76
CA GLU A 271 -3.29 14.78 -7.53
C GLU A 271 -1.94 14.09 -7.26
N ARG A 272 -1.98 12.88 -6.69
CA ARG A 272 -0.83 12.02 -6.41
C ARG A 272 -0.87 10.75 -7.28
N LYS A 273 -0.70 10.95 -8.59
CA LYS A 273 -0.81 9.88 -9.58
C LYS A 273 0.13 8.73 -9.27
N SER A 274 -0.47 7.56 -9.04
CA SER A 274 0.23 6.32 -8.71
C SER A 274 -0.08 5.24 -9.73
N TYR A 275 0.91 4.41 -10.03
CA TYR A 275 0.82 3.30 -10.97
C TYR A 275 1.31 2.03 -10.29
N ILE A 276 0.37 1.16 -9.93
CA ILE A 276 0.65 -0.09 -9.24
C ILE A 276 0.59 -1.23 -10.27
N HIS A 277 1.69 -1.98 -10.38
CA HIS A 277 1.78 -3.13 -11.27
C HIS A 277 1.36 -4.39 -10.53
N LEU A 278 0.43 -5.10 -11.14
CA LEU A 278 -0.09 -6.39 -10.67
C LEU A 278 0.33 -7.48 -11.64
N ASP A 279 0.87 -8.55 -11.10
CA ASP A 279 1.18 -9.78 -11.83
C ASP A 279 0.79 -10.96 -10.96
N GLY A 280 -0.09 -11.82 -11.44
CA GLY A 280 -0.55 -12.93 -10.63
C GLY A 280 -1.16 -14.06 -11.43
N LYS A 281 -1.16 -15.24 -10.81
CA LYS A 281 -1.74 -16.45 -11.38
C LYS A 281 -2.23 -17.41 -10.31
N ILE A 282 -3.13 -18.30 -10.70
CA ILE A 282 -3.55 -19.44 -9.89
C ILE A 282 -2.93 -20.69 -10.47
N GLU A 283 -2.10 -21.37 -9.69
CA GLU A 283 -1.51 -22.66 -10.03
C GLU A 283 -1.70 -23.64 -8.87
N ASN A 284 -2.22 -24.83 -9.14
CA ASN A 284 -2.45 -25.88 -8.14
C ASN A 284 -3.22 -25.38 -6.91
N ASN A 285 -4.28 -24.60 -7.13
CA ASN A 285 -5.09 -23.94 -6.09
C ASN A 285 -4.31 -22.98 -5.16
N LYS A 286 -3.14 -22.52 -5.59
CA LYS A 286 -2.38 -21.48 -4.89
C LYS A 286 -2.33 -20.21 -5.72
N TYR A 287 -2.42 -19.08 -5.03
CA TYR A 287 -2.31 -17.76 -5.64
C TYR A 287 -0.86 -17.30 -5.58
N SER A 288 -0.29 -16.94 -6.72
CA SER A 288 0.91 -16.09 -6.77
C SER A 288 0.43 -14.66 -7.01
N LEU A 289 0.71 -13.77 -6.07
CA LEU A 289 0.21 -12.40 -6.06
C LEU A 289 1.38 -11.44 -5.93
N LYS A 290 1.78 -10.82 -7.03
CA LYS A 290 2.88 -9.87 -7.07
C LYS A 290 2.36 -8.46 -7.26
N VAL A 291 2.77 -7.57 -6.38
CA VAL A 291 2.44 -6.15 -6.41
C VAL A 291 3.73 -5.35 -6.39
N GLY A 292 3.85 -4.40 -7.29
CA GLY A 292 5.06 -3.60 -7.40
C GLY A 292 4.85 -2.27 -8.09
N GLY A 293 5.93 -1.51 -8.19
CA GLY A 293 5.95 -0.22 -8.88
C GLY A 293 7.33 0.41 -8.88
N GLN A 294 7.44 1.54 -9.55
CA GLN A 294 8.65 2.35 -9.54
C GLN A 294 8.69 3.22 -8.28
N VAL A 295 9.88 3.68 -7.95
CA VAL A 295 10.13 4.61 -6.85
C VAL A 295 11.01 5.72 -7.35
N VAL A 296 10.71 6.96 -6.99
CA VAL A 296 11.52 8.12 -7.33
C VAL A 296 11.98 8.85 -6.08
N ASP A 297 13.26 9.21 -6.03
CA ASP A 297 13.79 10.03 -4.94
C ASP A 297 13.42 11.52 -5.13
N VAL A 298 12.94 12.13 -4.06
CA VAL A 298 12.52 13.53 -4.02
C VAL A 298 13.61 14.41 -3.42
N SER A 299 14.12 14.00 -2.26
CA SER A 299 15.10 14.77 -1.48
C SER A 299 15.96 13.85 -0.61
N LYS A 300 17.12 14.36 -0.20
CA LYS A 300 17.98 13.75 0.81
C LYS A 300 18.60 14.82 1.70
N GLY A 301 18.91 14.48 2.94
CA GLY A 301 19.52 15.42 3.87
C GLY A 301 20.03 14.75 5.14
N LYS A 302 20.31 15.62 6.12
CA LYS A 302 20.71 15.24 7.48
C LYS A 302 19.63 15.68 8.45
N TRP A 303 19.18 14.76 9.28
CA TRP A 303 18.23 15.03 10.37
C TRP A 303 18.98 15.15 11.68
N LYS A 304 18.72 16.20 12.45
CA LYS A 304 19.33 16.40 13.77
C LYS A 304 18.49 15.69 14.83
N VAL A 305 19.14 14.80 15.59
CA VAL A 305 18.52 14.03 16.68
C VAL A 305 19.02 14.50 18.03
#